data_d874538a5b6e1e0e6201ca62e8064e3f
#
_entry.id   d874538a5b6e1e0e6201ca62e8064e3f
#
_cell.length_a   1.000
_cell.length_b   1.000
_cell.length_c   1.000
_cell.angle_alpha   90.00
_cell.angle_beta   90.00
_cell.angle_gamma   90.00
#
_symmetry.space_group_name_H-M   'P 1'
#
loop_
_entity.id
_entity.type
_entity.pdbx_description
1 polymer ?
#
loop_
_entity_poly.entity_id
_entity_poly.type
_entity_poly.pdbx_seq_one_letter_code
_entity_poly.pdbx_strand_id
1 'polypeptide(L)'
;MNPFSLSCVALKFSAARLTGQNKELSILKRLSSRNAEPEDSQGAHTIRLLDYFEVRGPNGVHEVIVTEVVLGWNEMRYSAVALPPVRKVTAELALGLAHIHNCDIVHGDLHVGNIGFRMNGFDQVDEFQVLQAIDAVTDQFCYPVISENLEMNVAGLPTYIVSSDNKIGWMAALCDVDRLTALIMDFGEAFVEPEAPSKPNIMFYLQPPELLLNLQPLSKAGDIWAFGCTVSELVLRWPLFANILNEKELLKRMVATLGPLPREWQLDNALAWLNLDDDDVQLITAGQKDQGYMLDRVALSWFRSVTEIPPSAQVIEDTQALFSMLSALLQFEPKSRPPIDEVLKHPWLRQFTTRDTAV
;
A
#
# COMPACT_ATOMS: atom_id res chain seq x y z
N MET A 1 1.06 -15.17 -33.57
CA MET A 1 1.88 -15.04 -32.35
C MET A 1 3.31 -15.20 -32.77
N ASN A 2 4.14 -14.19 -32.52
CA ASN A 2 5.58 -14.27 -32.80
C ASN A 2 6.18 -15.18 -31.70
N PRO A 3 6.80 -16.32 -32.01
CA PRO A 3 7.32 -17.27 -31.01
C PRO A 3 8.52 -16.74 -30.19
N PHE A 4 8.94 -15.50 -30.42
CA PHE A 4 10.09 -14.85 -29.75
C PHE A 4 9.74 -13.52 -29.08
N SER A 5 8.48 -13.31 -28.66
CA SER A 5 8.21 -12.17 -27.79
C SER A 5 8.80 -12.45 -26.40
N LEU A 6 9.94 -11.88 -26.13
CA LEU A 6 10.53 -11.87 -24.79
C LEU A 6 9.65 -10.99 -23.90
N SER A 7 9.12 -11.56 -22.83
CA SER A 7 8.37 -10.81 -21.81
C SER A 7 9.25 -10.71 -20.57
N CYS A 8 9.42 -9.48 -20.04
CA CYS A 8 10.07 -9.26 -18.76
C CYS A 8 9.15 -9.72 -17.61
N VAL A 9 9.74 -10.38 -16.61
CA VAL A 9 9.04 -10.81 -15.40
C VAL A 9 9.85 -10.42 -14.17
N ALA A 10 9.16 -10.27 -13.04
CA ALA A 10 9.79 -10.08 -11.74
C ALA A 10 9.83 -11.41 -10.99
N LEU A 11 10.98 -11.70 -10.35
CA LEU A 11 11.19 -12.91 -9.57
C LEU A 11 11.37 -12.55 -8.09
N LYS A 12 10.48 -13.07 -7.22
CA LYS A 12 10.59 -12.94 -5.76
C LYS A 12 11.08 -14.27 -5.18
N PHE A 13 12.31 -14.29 -4.67
CA PHE A 13 12.91 -15.47 -4.04
C PHE A 13 12.63 -15.46 -2.54
N SER A 14 11.98 -16.51 -2.05
CA SER A 14 11.81 -16.72 -0.63
C SER A 14 13.07 -17.29 0.01
N ALA A 15 13.38 -16.88 1.23
CA ALA A 15 14.49 -17.48 1.98
C ALA A 15 14.21 -18.99 2.21
N ALA A 16 15.22 -19.86 2.05
CA ALA A 16 15.05 -21.31 2.15
C ALA A 16 14.41 -21.77 3.47
N ARG A 17 14.66 -21.05 4.58
CA ARG A 17 14.04 -21.33 5.89
C ARG A 17 12.51 -21.14 5.91
N LEU A 18 11.94 -20.44 4.92
CA LEU A 18 10.50 -20.17 4.79
C LEU A 18 9.82 -21.09 3.78
N THR A 19 10.56 -21.99 3.13
CA THR A 19 10.01 -22.93 2.15
C THR A 19 8.91 -23.79 2.80
N GLY A 20 7.76 -23.88 2.14
CA GLY A 20 6.56 -24.55 2.65
C GLY A 20 5.77 -23.77 3.72
N GLN A 21 6.26 -22.58 4.14
CA GLN A 21 5.57 -21.72 5.10
C GLN A 21 5.09 -20.41 4.44
N ASN A 22 5.43 -20.20 3.17
CA ASN A 22 5.09 -18.98 2.44
C ASN A 22 3.60 -18.96 2.10
N LYS A 23 2.84 -18.14 2.85
CA LYS A 23 1.39 -17.96 2.62
C LYS A 23 1.11 -17.14 1.36
N GLU A 24 2.03 -16.28 0.96
CA GLU A 24 1.85 -15.36 -0.17
C GLU A 24 1.47 -16.07 -1.47
N LEU A 25 2.15 -17.19 -1.79
CA LEU A 25 1.82 -17.96 -2.97
C LEU A 25 0.38 -18.49 -2.94
N SER A 26 -0.11 -18.96 -1.78
CA SER A 26 -1.48 -19.44 -1.63
C SER A 26 -2.51 -18.32 -1.81
N ILE A 27 -2.21 -17.13 -1.31
CA ILE A 27 -3.02 -15.91 -1.47
C ILE A 27 -3.07 -15.49 -2.95
N LEU A 28 -1.91 -15.41 -3.61
CA LEU A 28 -1.84 -15.04 -5.03
C LEU A 28 -2.59 -16.04 -5.93
N LYS A 29 -2.52 -17.34 -5.64
CA LYS A 29 -3.31 -18.38 -6.33
C LYS A 29 -4.82 -18.17 -6.12
N ARG A 30 -5.25 -17.83 -4.89
CA ARG A 30 -6.65 -17.57 -4.59
C ARG A 30 -7.17 -16.33 -5.34
N LEU A 31 -6.39 -15.24 -5.39
CA LEU A 31 -6.70 -14.04 -6.19
C LEU A 31 -6.81 -14.38 -7.67
N SER A 32 -5.84 -15.11 -8.23
CA SER A 32 -5.83 -15.50 -9.64
C SER A 32 -6.99 -16.40 -10.03
N SER A 33 -7.48 -17.26 -9.13
CA SER A 33 -8.58 -18.19 -9.42
C SER A 33 -9.92 -17.49 -9.65
N ARG A 34 -10.11 -16.30 -9.11
CA ARG A 34 -11.32 -15.47 -9.33
C ARG A 34 -11.19 -14.48 -10.50
N ASN A 35 -9.99 -14.29 -11.04
CA ASN A 35 -9.74 -13.50 -12.24
C ASN A 35 -10.14 -14.22 -13.56
N ALA A 36 -10.73 -15.41 -13.49
CA ALA A 36 -11.07 -16.21 -14.66
C ALA A 36 -12.23 -15.63 -15.50
N GLU A 37 -12.96 -14.65 -14.98
CA GLU A 37 -13.99 -13.95 -15.75
C GLU A 37 -13.35 -12.76 -16.49
N PRO A 38 -13.45 -12.69 -17.85
CA PRO A 38 -12.82 -11.63 -18.66
C PRO A 38 -13.33 -10.22 -18.36
N GLU A 39 -14.39 -10.10 -17.57
CA GLU A 39 -15.07 -8.84 -17.25
C GLU A 39 -14.70 -8.26 -15.88
N ASP A 40 -13.89 -8.95 -15.05
CA ASP A 40 -13.56 -8.46 -13.73
C ASP A 40 -12.44 -7.41 -13.79
N SER A 41 -12.86 -6.14 -13.96
CA SER A 41 -11.97 -4.98 -13.93
C SER A 41 -11.28 -4.80 -12.56
N GLN A 42 -11.81 -5.38 -11.48
CA GLN A 42 -11.26 -5.24 -10.13
C GLN A 42 -9.94 -6.01 -9.98
N GLY A 43 -9.85 -7.23 -10.50
CA GLY A 43 -8.62 -8.02 -10.49
C GLY A 43 -7.46 -7.41 -11.28
N ALA A 44 -7.76 -6.43 -12.14
CA ALA A 44 -6.73 -5.68 -12.87
C ALA A 44 -5.88 -4.79 -11.94
N HIS A 45 -6.31 -4.53 -10.71
CA HIS A 45 -5.64 -3.64 -9.75
C HIS A 45 -4.93 -4.38 -8.60
N THR A 46 -4.59 -5.65 -8.83
CA THR A 46 -3.70 -6.44 -7.98
C THR A 46 -2.55 -7.01 -8.81
N ILE A 47 -1.40 -7.27 -8.15
CA ILE A 47 -0.26 -7.90 -8.83
C ILE A 47 -0.65 -9.28 -9.34
N ARG A 48 -0.27 -9.61 -10.58
CA ARG A 48 -0.60 -10.90 -11.20
C ARG A 48 0.48 -11.93 -10.93
N LEU A 49 0.07 -13.09 -10.42
CA LEU A 49 0.90 -14.29 -10.41
C LEU A 49 0.97 -14.83 -11.85
N LEU A 50 2.18 -14.94 -12.39
CA LEU A 50 2.41 -15.49 -13.73
C LEU A 50 2.84 -16.95 -13.68
N ASP A 51 3.74 -17.30 -12.73
CA ASP A 51 4.25 -18.64 -12.54
C ASP A 51 4.85 -18.79 -11.13
N TYR A 52 5.21 -19.99 -10.75
CA TYR A 52 5.97 -20.28 -9.54
C TYR A 52 6.77 -21.57 -9.70
N PHE A 53 7.94 -21.64 -9.09
CA PHE A 53 8.79 -22.80 -9.13
C PHE A 53 9.73 -22.83 -7.91
N GLU A 54 10.47 -23.92 -7.77
CA GLU A 54 11.48 -24.07 -6.72
C GLU A 54 12.89 -24.10 -7.33
N VAL A 55 13.84 -23.48 -6.64
CA VAL A 55 15.26 -23.52 -6.99
C VAL A 55 16.05 -24.05 -5.81
N ARG A 56 16.94 -25.03 -6.07
CA ARG A 56 17.86 -25.53 -5.07
C ARG A 56 19.14 -24.72 -5.09
N GLY A 57 19.42 -24.04 -3.99
CA GLY A 57 20.63 -23.27 -3.76
C GLY A 57 21.50 -23.86 -2.64
N PRO A 58 22.64 -23.22 -2.32
CA PRO A 58 23.54 -23.66 -1.26
C PRO A 58 22.88 -23.63 0.14
N ASN A 59 21.87 -22.77 0.34
CA ASN A 59 21.16 -22.60 1.60
C ASN A 59 19.89 -23.45 1.72
N GLY A 60 19.58 -24.28 0.73
CA GLY A 60 18.41 -25.14 0.68
C GLY A 60 17.54 -24.93 -0.55
N VAL A 61 16.25 -25.19 -0.41
CA VAL A 61 15.24 -24.99 -1.46
C VAL A 61 14.60 -23.62 -1.28
N HIS A 62 14.47 -22.88 -2.36
CA HIS A 62 13.86 -21.55 -2.41
C HIS A 62 12.61 -21.59 -3.29
N GLU A 63 11.48 -21.16 -2.76
CA GLU A 63 10.29 -20.91 -3.56
C GLU A 63 10.48 -19.59 -4.32
N VAL A 64 10.16 -19.60 -5.60
CA VAL A 64 10.24 -18.43 -6.49
C VAL A 64 8.86 -18.11 -7.02
N ILE A 65 8.39 -16.94 -6.72
CA ILE A 65 7.14 -16.38 -7.25
C ILE A 65 7.49 -15.52 -8.46
N VAL A 66 6.81 -15.77 -9.57
CA VAL A 66 6.96 -15.02 -10.83
C VAL A 66 5.77 -14.09 -11.00
N THR A 67 6.02 -12.79 -11.09
CA THR A 67 4.98 -11.78 -11.29
C THR A 67 5.27 -10.90 -12.49
N GLU A 68 4.29 -10.11 -12.89
CA GLU A 68 4.52 -9.02 -13.82
C GLU A 68 5.50 -7.98 -13.25
N VAL A 69 6.19 -7.25 -14.14
CA VAL A 69 7.05 -6.14 -13.75
C VAL A 69 6.19 -4.91 -13.48
N VAL A 70 6.40 -4.28 -12.34
CA VAL A 70 5.73 -3.05 -11.94
C VAL A 70 6.73 -2.03 -11.43
N LEU A 71 6.39 -0.75 -11.56
CA LEU A 71 7.13 0.34 -10.92
C LEU A 71 6.54 0.56 -9.53
N GLY A 72 7.35 0.55 -8.49
CA GLY A 72 6.87 0.88 -7.15
C GLY A 72 6.61 2.38 -6.97
N TRP A 73 5.78 2.72 -6.00
CA TRP A 73 5.52 4.12 -5.65
C TRP A 73 6.79 4.91 -5.33
N ASN A 74 7.73 4.30 -4.62
CA ASN A 74 8.97 4.98 -4.22
C ASN A 74 9.84 5.32 -5.44
N GLU A 75 9.91 4.44 -6.43
CA GLU A 75 10.61 4.69 -7.69
C GLU A 75 9.97 5.86 -8.45
N MET A 76 8.64 5.87 -8.52
CA MET A 76 7.89 6.93 -9.20
C MET A 76 8.01 8.27 -8.48
N ARG A 77 7.94 8.28 -7.15
CA ARG A 77 7.98 9.51 -6.33
C ARG A 77 9.24 10.32 -6.52
N TYR A 78 10.39 9.64 -6.73
CA TYR A 78 11.70 10.28 -6.90
C TYR A 78 12.14 10.36 -8.35
N SER A 79 11.32 9.89 -9.30
CA SER A 79 11.60 10.02 -10.72
C SER A 79 11.28 11.43 -11.24
N ALA A 80 11.85 11.79 -12.38
CA ALA A 80 11.50 13.02 -13.10
C ALA A 80 10.16 12.90 -13.84
N VAL A 81 9.52 11.72 -13.80
CA VAL A 81 8.26 11.45 -14.47
C VAL A 81 7.09 11.93 -13.60
N ALA A 82 6.10 12.56 -14.22
CA ALA A 82 4.91 12.99 -13.51
C ALA A 82 4.16 11.78 -12.93
N LEU A 83 3.66 11.92 -11.70
CA LEU A 83 2.81 10.89 -11.10
C LEU A 83 1.40 10.94 -11.69
N PRO A 84 0.72 9.79 -11.85
CA PRO A 84 -0.70 9.78 -12.19
C PRO A 84 -1.52 10.59 -11.18
N PRO A 85 -2.68 11.15 -11.57
CA PRO A 85 -3.53 11.91 -10.65
C PRO A 85 -3.90 11.08 -9.41
N VAL A 86 -3.74 11.64 -8.22
CA VAL A 86 -4.01 10.96 -6.94
C VAL A 86 -5.41 10.34 -6.91
N ARG A 87 -6.40 11.04 -7.45
CA ARG A 87 -7.79 10.55 -7.51
C ARG A 87 -7.93 9.28 -8.34
N LYS A 88 -7.24 9.20 -9.50
CA LYS A 88 -7.18 7.98 -10.34
C LYS A 88 -6.52 6.85 -9.57
N VAL A 89 -5.33 7.09 -9.00
CA VAL A 89 -4.61 6.10 -8.20
C VAL A 89 -5.49 5.58 -7.05
N THR A 90 -6.14 6.45 -6.31
CA THR A 90 -7.03 6.06 -5.20
C THR A 90 -8.19 5.17 -5.67
N ALA A 91 -8.82 5.51 -6.81
CA ALA A 91 -9.91 4.71 -7.36
C ALA A 91 -9.44 3.31 -7.79
N GLU A 92 -8.30 3.23 -8.45
CA GLU A 92 -7.69 1.98 -8.88
C GLU A 92 -7.31 1.09 -7.68
N LEU A 93 -6.74 1.68 -6.61
CA LEU A 93 -6.45 0.95 -5.37
C LEU A 93 -7.73 0.48 -4.66
N ALA A 94 -8.80 1.27 -4.67
CA ALA A 94 -10.09 0.85 -4.11
C ALA A 94 -10.67 -0.34 -4.87
N LEU A 95 -10.54 -0.39 -6.21
CA LEU A 95 -10.91 -1.55 -7.03
C LEU A 95 -10.07 -2.78 -6.67
N GLY A 96 -8.75 -2.62 -6.54
CA GLY A 96 -7.87 -3.70 -6.12
C GLY A 96 -8.22 -4.24 -4.72
N LEU A 97 -8.48 -3.35 -3.76
CA LEU A 97 -8.88 -3.75 -2.41
C LEU A 97 -10.25 -4.44 -2.39
N ALA A 98 -11.18 -4.02 -3.25
CA ALA A 98 -12.47 -4.71 -3.40
C ALA A 98 -12.28 -6.14 -3.92
N HIS A 99 -11.41 -6.35 -4.91
CA HIS A 99 -11.08 -7.70 -5.37
C HIS A 99 -10.51 -8.57 -4.25
N ILE A 100 -9.56 -8.04 -3.47
CA ILE A 100 -8.95 -8.71 -2.32
C ILE A 100 -10.03 -9.11 -1.30
N HIS A 101 -10.87 -8.17 -0.88
CA HIS A 101 -11.92 -8.41 0.10
C HIS A 101 -13.01 -9.36 -0.39
N ASN A 102 -13.34 -9.34 -1.70
CA ASN A 102 -14.30 -10.26 -2.33
C ASN A 102 -13.73 -11.70 -2.43
N CYS A 103 -12.41 -11.86 -2.31
CA CYS A 103 -11.76 -13.16 -2.16
C CYS A 103 -11.66 -13.64 -0.70
N ASP A 104 -12.30 -12.95 0.26
CA ASP A 104 -12.18 -13.15 1.71
C ASP A 104 -10.75 -13.02 2.23
N ILE A 105 -9.94 -12.19 1.58
CA ILE A 105 -8.57 -11.91 1.97
C ILE A 105 -8.53 -10.54 2.67
N VAL A 106 -7.73 -10.47 3.72
CA VAL A 106 -7.24 -9.23 4.34
C VAL A 106 -5.81 -9.04 3.87
N HIS A 107 -5.47 -7.87 3.33
CA HIS A 107 -4.12 -7.57 2.87
C HIS A 107 -3.13 -7.50 4.04
N GLY A 108 -3.53 -6.85 5.12
CA GLY A 108 -2.82 -6.82 6.39
C GLY A 108 -1.61 -5.89 6.46
N ASP A 109 -1.13 -5.35 5.32
CA ASP A 109 -0.01 -4.41 5.26
C ASP A 109 -0.17 -3.41 4.10
N LEU A 110 -1.33 -2.78 3.97
CA LEU A 110 -1.59 -1.82 2.90
C LEU A 110 -0.95 -0.47 3.18
N HIS A 111 0.01 -0.06 2.36
CA HIS A 111 0.68 1.24 2.43
C HIS A 111 1.29 1.64 1.08
N VAL A 112 1.77 2.88 0.95
CA VAL A 112 2.32 3.39 -0.31
C VAL A 112 3.49 2.58 -0.86
N GLY A 113 4.28 1.93 0.00
CA GLY A 113 5.38 1.03 -0.41
C GLY A 113 4.90 -0.24 -1.10
N ASN A 114 3.64 -0.64 -0.88
CA ASN A 114 3.01 -1.81 -1.49
C ASN A 114 2.07 -1.42 -2.65
N ILE A 115 2.25 -0.19 -3.19
CA ILE A 115 1.61 0.27 -4.43
C ILE A 115 2.59 0.12 -5.58
N GLY A 116 2.16 -0.59 -6.61
CA GLY A 116 2.86 -0.71 -7.89
C GLY A 116 2.10 -0.02 -9.02
N PHE A 117 2.82 0.29 -10.09
CA PHE A 117 2.23 0.79 -11.33
C PHE A 117 2.54 -0.19 -12.45
N ARG A 118 1.50 -0.80 -13.01
CA ARG A 118 1.61 -1.61 -14.23
C ARG A 118 1.89 -0.70 -15.40
N MET A 119 2.90 -1.05 -16.16
CA MET A 119 3.30 -0.34 -17.38
C MET A 119 2.58 -0.95 -18.58
N ASN A 120 1.40 -0.44 -18.92
CA ASN A 120 0.65 -0.95 -20.06
C ASN A 120 1.40 -0.66 -21.37
N GLY A 121 1.67 -1.72 -22.16
CA GLY A 121 2.45 -1.63 -23.39
C GLY A 121 3.95 -1.79 -23.21
N PHE A 122 4.43 -2.09 -22.01
CA PHE A 122 5.86 -2.37 -21.77
C PHE A 122 6.39 -3.56 -22.60
N ASP A 123 5.53 -4.54 -22.88
CA ASP A 123 5.86 -5.70 -23.74
C ASP A 123 6.21 -5.28 -25.21
N GLN A 124 5.92 -4.04 -25.59
CA GLN A 124 6.23 -3.47 -26.91
C GLN A 124 7.52 -2.65 -26.90
N VAL A 125 8.14 -2.45 -25.73
CA VAL A 125 9.42 -1.75 -25.62
C VAL A 125 10.50 -2.66 -26.15
N ASP A 126 11.41 -2.08 -26.97
CA ASP A 126 12.54 -2.81 -27.54
C ASP A 126 13.45 -3.34 -26.43
N GLU A 127 13.73 -4.65 -26.46
CA GLU A 127 14.64 -5.33 -25.52
C GLU A 127 15.98 -4.60 -25.40
N PHE A 128 16.52 -4.10 -26.50
CA PHE A 128 17.77 -3.36 -26.50
C PHE A 128 17.70 -2.09 -25.65
N GLN A 129 16.59 -1.36 -25.69
CA GLN A 129 16.35 -0.18 -24.85
C GLN A 129 16.30 -0.55 -23.39
N VAL A 130 15.62 -1.66 -23.04
CA VAL A 130 15.53 -2.17 -21.67
C VAL A 130 16.91 -2.58 -21.16
N LEU A 131 17.65 -3.37 -21.92
CA LEU A 131 19.02 -3.82 -21.57
C LEU A 131 19.99 -2.65 -21.45
N GLN A 132 19.97 -1.71 -22.39
CA GLN A 132 20.83 -0.51 -22.35
C GLN A 132 20.56 0.31 -21.08
N ALA A 133 19.33 0.39 -20.69
CA ALA A 133 18.94 1.10 -19.49
C ALA A 133 19.33 0.33 -18.20
N ILE A 134 19.25 -1.00 -18.20
CA ILE A 134 19.74 -1.84 -17.10
C ILE A 134 21.27 -1.75 -16.99
N ASP A 135 22.01 -1.85 -18.09
CA ASP A 135 23.47 -1.79 -18.11
C ASP A 135 24.00 -0.44 -17.62
N ALA A 136 23.34 0.66 -18.00
CA ALA A 136 23.71 2.00 -17.53
C ALA A 136 23.62 2.15 -16.00
N VAL A 137 22.94 1.23 -15.34
CA VAL A 137 22.61 1.29 -13.91
C VAL A 137 23.39 0.27 -13.09
N THR A 138 23.66 -0.93 -13.63
CA THR A 138 24.17 -2.09 -12.87
C THR A 138 25.56 -1.87 -12.29
N ASP A 139 26.46 -1.21 -13.01
CA ASP A 139 27.84 -1.05 -12.56
C ASP A 139 28.03 -0.07 -11.39
N GLN A 140 27.05 0.79 -11.13
CA GLN A 140 27.18 1.85 -10.12
C GLN A 140 26.69 1.43 -8.73
N PHE A 141 26.01 0.27 -8.57
CA PHE A 141 25.26 -0.08 -7.38
C PHE A 141 25.46 -1.49 -6.86
N CYS A 142 26.54 -2.13 -7.33
CA CYS A 142 27.01 -3.39 -6.78
C CYS A 142 28.03 -3.13 -5.67
N TYR A 143 27.69 -3.49 -4.44
CA TYR A 143 28.58 -3.35 -3.29
C TYR A 143 29.12 -4.72 -2.91
N PRO A 144 30.46 -4.89 -2.84
CA PRO A 144 31.02 -6.15 -2.38
C PRO A 144 30.63 -6.41 -0.92
N VAL A 145 30.30 -7.65 -0.62
CA VAL A 145 30.06 -8.07 0.76
C VAL A 145 31.40 -8.30 1.44
N ILE A 146 31.75 -7.41 2.38
CA ILE A 146 32.97 -7.49 3.17
C ILE A 146 32.58 -7.81 4.60
N SER A 147 33.15 -8.89 5.17
CA SER A 147 32.97 -9.19 6.59
C SER A 147 33.89 -8.32 7.42
N GLU A 148 33.37 -7.58 8.36
CA GLU A 148 34.16 -6.85 9.37
C GLU A 148 34.79 -7.81 10.39
N ASN A 149 34.23 -9.00 10.53
CA ASN A 149 34.75 -10.05 11.41
C ASN A 149 35.41 -11.14 10.57
N LEU A 150 36.73 -11.21 10.57
CA LEU A 150 37.55 -12.19 9.83
C LEU A 150 37.30 -13.63 10.25
N GLU A 151 36.73 -13.88 11.42
CA GLU A 151 36.37 -15.22 11.92
C GLU A 151 34.99 -15.69 11.47
N MET A 152 34.19 -14.83 10.85
CA MET A 152 32.86 -15.18 10.38
C MET A 152 32.93 -16.06 9.13
N ASN A 153 32.28 -17.23 9.19
CA ASN A 153 32.15 -18.09 8.02
C ASN A 153 31.24 -17.40 6.99
N VAL A 154 31.84 -16.86 5.95
CA VAL A 154 31.11 -16.19 4.83
C VAL A 154 30.61 -17.18 3.77
N ALA A 155 30.80 -18.50 3.96
CA ALA A 155 30.28 -19.50 3.05
C ALA A 155 28.75 -19.39 2.97
N GLY A 156 28.22 -19.15 1.79
CA GLY A 156 26.79 -18.95 1.56
C GLY A 156 26.30 -17.50 1.58
N LEU A 157 27.16 -16.52 1.90
CA LEU A 157 26.84 -15.11 1.65
C LEU A 157 27.08 -14.78 0.18
N PRO A 158 26.27 -13.86 -0.40
CA PRO A 158 26.54 -13.37 -1.74
C PRO A 158 27.87 -12.61 -1.78
N THR A 159 28.57 -12.65 -2.91
CA THR A 159 29.83 -11.91 -3.09
C THR A 159 29.62 -10.40 -3.21
N TYR A 160 28.43 -9.99 -3.58
CA TYR A 160 27.99 -8.60 -3.66
C TYR A 160 26.50 -8.48 -3.39
N ILE A 161 26.07 -7.30 -3.01
CA ILE A 161 24.66 -6.89 -2.92
C ILE A 161 24.44 -5.76 -3.91
N VAL A 162 23.28 -5.74 -4.53
CA VAL A 162 22.82 -4.65 -5.39
C VAL A 162 21.96 -3.72 -4.55
N SER A 163 22.24 -2.42 -4.60
CA SER A 163 21.35 -1.45 -3.93
C SER A 163 19.96 -1.52 -4.54
N SER A 164 18.95 -1.53 -3.69
CA SER A 164 17.55 -1.39 -4.09
C SER A 164 17.20 0.06 -4.47
N ASP A 165 18.18 1.00 -4.37
CA ASP A 165 17.94 2.41 -4.63
C ASP A 165 17.60 2.67 -6.09
N ASN A 166 16.34 2.72 -6.35
CA ASN A 166 15.58 3.60 -7.24
C ASN A 166 16.11 3.92 -8.64
N LYS A 167 16.50 2.90 -9.41
CA LYS A 167 16.96 3.19 -10.77
C LYS A 167 16.04 2.63 -11.85
N ILE A 168 14.95 2.01 -11.43
CA ILE A 168 13.85 1.62 -12.31
C ILE A 168 13.01 2.84 -12.74
N GLY A 169 13.18 3.99 -12.08
CA GLY A 169 12.48 5.24 -12.46
C GLY A 169 12.69 5.70 -13.91
N TRP A 170 13.80 5.29 -14.57
CA TRP A 170 13.98 5.50 -16.01
C TRP A 170 13.04 4.61 -16.85
N MET A 171 12.61 3.44 -16.35
CA MET A 171 11.60 2.63 -17.04
C MET A 171 10.28 3.36 -17.18
N ALA A 172 9.95 4.24 -16.23
CA ALA A 172 8.79 5.11 -16.34
C ALA A 172 8.88 6.07 -17.53
N ALA A 173 10.10 6.48 -17.93
CA ALA A 173 10.30 7.32 -19.11
C ALA A 173 10.09 6.56 -20.44
N LEU A 174 10.10 5.23 -20.42
CA LEU A 174 9.77 4.39 -21.57
C LEU A 174 8.26 4.16 -21.71
N CYS A 175 7.46 4.58 -20.74
CA CYS A 175 6.03 4.38 -20.69
C CYS A 175 5.29 5.71 -20.69
N ASP A 176 4.12 5.72 -21.31
CA ASP A 176 3.19 6.84 -21.20
C ASP A 176 2.56 6.82 -19.79
N VAL A 177 2.70 7.91 -19.04
CA VAL A 177 2.17 8.04 -17.67
C VAL A 177 0.67 7.85 -17.62
N ASP A 178 -0.05 8.27 -18.67
CA ASP A 178 -1.50 8.10 -18.76
C ASP A 178 -1.92 6.62 -18.91
N ARG A 179 -0.98 5.78 -19.33
CA ARG A 179 -1.17 4.32 -19.44
C ARG A 179 -0.76 3.54 -18.19
N LEU A 180 -0.24 4.20 -17.16
CA LEU A 180 0.09 3.54 -15.90
C LEU A 180 -1.21 3.19 -15.16
N THR A 181 -1.28 1.97 -14.66
CA THR A 181 -2.39 1.47 -13.84
C THR A 181 -1.87 1.15 -12.44
N ALA A 182 -2.42 1.79 -11.42
CA ALA A 182 -2.06 1.50 -10.04
C ALA A 182 -2.64 0.15 -9.59
N LEU A 183 -1.86 -0.57 -8.80
CA LEU A 183 -2.24 -1.88 -8.26
C LEU A 183 -1.65 -2.08 -6.86
N ILE A 184 -2.26 -3.01 -6.11
CA ILE A 184 -1.79 -3.47 -4.82
C ILE A 184 -0.88 -4.68 -5.02
N MET A 185 0.27 -4.69 -4.33
CA MET A 185 1.27 -5.75 -4.38
C MET A 185 1.76 -6.12 -2.98
N ASP A 186 2.59 -7.16 -2.89
CA ASP A 186 3.17 -7.73 -1.67
C ASP A 186 2.12 -8.28 -0.69
N PHE A 187 1.79 -9.55 -0.89
CA PHE A 187 0.83 -10.28 -0.07
C PHE A 187 1.50 -11.12 1.04
N GLY A 188 2.71 -10.74 1.46
CA GLY A 188 3.48 -11.46 2.49
C GLY A 188 2.79 -11.53 3.85
N GLU A 189 2.04 -10.49 4.22
CA GLU A 189 1.30 -10.41 5.49
C GLU A 189 -0.21 -10.73 5.32
N ALA A 190 -0.66 -11.04 4.11
CA ALA A 190 -2.07 -11.29 3.83
C ALA A 190 -2.54 -12.63 4.40
N PHE A 191 -3.82 -12.69 4.73
CA PHE A 191 -4.47 -13.89 5.26
C PHE A 191 -5.93 -13.98 4.82
N VAL A 192 -6.49 -15.19 4.92
CA VAL A 192 -7.92 -15.42 4.67
C VAL A 192 -8.69 -15.21 5.97
N GLU A 193 -9.70 -14.36 5.95
CA GLU A 193 -10.56 -14.11 7.12
C GLU A 193 -11.39 -15.38 7.45
N PRO A 194 -11.52 -15.79 8.73
CA PRO A 194 -11.12 -15.06 9.96
C PRO A 194 -9.74 -15.43 10.53
N GLU A 195 -8.82 -15.98 9.76
CA GLU A 195 -7.54 -16.54 10.24
C GLU A 195 -6.49 -15.45 10.52
N ALA A 196 -6.86 -14.39 11.25
CA ALA A 196 -5.96 -13.30 11.59
C ALA A 196 -4.73 -13.80 12.38
N PRO A 197 -3.52 -13.33 12.04
CA PRO A 197 -2.32 -13.64 12.82
C PRO A 197 -2.42 -12.99 14.22
N SER A 198 -1.91 -13.70 15.24
CA SER A 198 -1.90 -13.19 16.62
C SER A 198 -1.00 -11.96 16.80
N LYS A 199 -0.01 -11.81 15.95
CA LYS A 199 0.91 -10.67 15.89
C LYS A 199 1.10 -10.26 14.44
N PRO A 200 0.21 -9.43 13.89
CA PRO A 200 0.38 -8.92 12.55
C PRO A 200 1.60 -8.00 12.46
N ASN A 201 2.34 -8.08 11.37
CA ASN A 201 3.50 -7.24 11.09
C ASN A 201 3.05 -6.04 10.25
N ILE A 202 2.52 -5.02 10.91
CA ILE A 202 2.03 -3.79 10.28
C ILE A 202 2.99 -2.65 10.63
N MET A 203 3.22 -1.75 9.70
CA MET A 203 3.95 -0.52 10.00
C MET A 203 3.29 0.21 11.16
N PHE A 204 4.07 0.53 12.18
CA PHE A 204 3.60 1.05 13.45
C PHE A 204 2.60 2.22 13.30
N TYR A 205 2.92 3.19 12.44
CA TYR A 205 2.10 4.38 12.22
C TYR A 205 0.82 4.13 11.37
N LEU A 206 0.65 2.91 10.82
CA LEU A 206 -0.54 2.48 10.08
C LEU A 206 -1.44 1.56 10.90
N GLN A 207 -1.02 1.19 12.09
CA GLN A 207 -1.75 0.28 12.96
C GLN A 207 -3.13 0.85 13.27
N PRO A 208 -4.22 0.11 13.01
CA PRO A 208 -5.56 0.58 13.31
C PRO A 208 -5.80 0.62 14.82
N PRO A 209 -6.64 1.55 15.31
CA PRO A 209 -6.78 1.81 16.75
C PRO A 209 -7.29 0.62 17.55
N GLU A 210 -8.15 -0.23 16.98
CA GLU A 210 -8.63 -1.47 17.63
C GLU A 210 -7.51 -2.48 17.85
N LEU A 211 -6.53 -2.54 16.94
CA LEU A 211 -5.36 -3.40 17.08
C LEU A 211 -4.36 -2.78 18.06
N LEU A 212 -4.11 -1.47 17.96
CA LEU A 212 -3.26 -0.71 18.89
C LEU A 212 -3.69 -0.90 20.34
N LEU A 213 -4.99 -0.89 20.60
CA LEU A 213 -5.57 -1.04 21.94
C LEU A 213 -5.87 -2.50 22.34
N ASN A 214 -5.50 -3.48 21.50
CA ASN A 214 -5.75 -4.91 21.72
C ASN A 214 -7.24 -5.25 21.93
N LEU A 215 -8.14 -4.52 21.27
CA LEU A 215 -9.59 -4.71 21.39
C LEU A 215 -10.10 -5.78 20.42
N GLN A 216 -9.57 -5.82 19.21
CA GLN A 216 -9.99 -6.73 18.16
C GLN A 216 -8.80 -7.17 17.28
N PRO A 217 -8.84 -8.38 16.71
CA PRO A 217 -7.84 -8.81 15.72
C PRO A 217 -7.96 -7.99 14.44
N LEU A 218 -6.91 -8.04 13.62
CA LEU A 218 -6.91 -7.43 12.30
C LEU A 218 -7.99 -8.05 11.41
N SER A 219 -8.63 -7.23 10.59
CA SER A 219 -9.75 -7.62 9.73
C SER A 219 -9.80 -6.76 8.46
N LYS A 220 -10.75 -7.01 7.55
CA LYS A 220 -11.02 -6.14 6.39
C LYS A 220 -11.23 -4.67 6.80
N ALA A 221 -11.82 -4.41 7.97
CA ALA A 221 -11.97 -3.05 8.48
C ALA A 221 -10.62 -2.39 8.84
N GLY A 222 -9.60 -3.19 9.21
CA GLY A 222 -8.22 -2.72 9.38
C GLY A 222 -7.59 -2.30 8.06
N ASP A 223 -7.85 -3.03 6.97
CA ASP A 223 -7.42 -2.60 5.62
C ASP A 223 -8.10 -1.29 5.18
N ILE A 224 -9.37 -1.07 5.55
CA ILE A 224 -10.06 0.20 5.28
C ILE A 224 -9.39 1.37 6.00
N TRP A 225 -8.97 1.17 7.25
CA TRP A 225 -8.17 2.16 7.97
C TRP A 225 -6.84 2.43 7.27
N ALA A 226 -6.10 1.37 6.93
CA ALA A 226 -4.83 1.47 6.22
C ALA A 226 -4.99 2.15 4.85
N PHE A 227 -6.07 1.88 4.13
CA PHE A 227 -6.43 2.57 2.89
C PHE A 227 -6.65 4.08 3.11
N GLY A 228 -7.37 4.47 4.18
CA GLY A 228 -7.54 5.89 4.55
C GLY A 228 -6.21 6.59 4.85
N CYS A 229 -5.30 5.94 5.59
CA CYS A 229 -3.94 6.44 5.84
C CYS A 229 -3.14 6.56 4.54
N THR A 230 -3.21 5.55 3.67
CA THR A 230 -2.53 5.52 2.36
C THR A 230 -3.00 6.66 1.46
N VAL A 231 -4.31 6.87 1.33
CA VAL A 231 -4.87 8.00 0.56
C VAL A 231 -4.42 9.34 1.13
N SER A 232 -4.41 9.48 2.46
CA SER A 232 -3.90 10.68 3.12
C SER A 232 -2.43 10.93 2.77
N GLU A 233 -1.59 9.88 2.75
CA GLU A 233 -0.18 9.98 2.38
C GLU A 233 0.01 10.32 0.90
N LEU A 234 -0.81 9.77 -0.01
CA LEU A 234 -0.80 10.13 -1.43
C LEU A 234 -1.05 11.63 -1.65
N VAL A 235 -1.96 12.21 -0.85
CA VAL A 235 -2.30 13.64 -0.91
C VAL A 235 -1.23 14.51 -0.24
N LEU A 236 -0.81 14.15 0.97
CA LEU A 236 0.13 14.93 1.78
C LEU A 236 1.58 14.79 1.32
N ARG A 237 1.91 13.71 0.58
CA ARG A 237 3.27 13.26 0.30
C ARG A 237 4.07 12.91 1.58
N TRP A 238 3.37 12.69 2.68
CA TRP A 238 3.91 12.37 3.99
C TRP A 238 2.91 11.55 4.81
N PRO A 239 3.35 10.54 5.59
CA PRO A 239 2.45 9.72 6.39
C PRO A 239 1.59 10.57 7.36
N LEU A 240 0.31 10.25 7.47
CA LEU A 240 -0.64 10.98 8.33
C LEU A 240 -0.19 10.98 9.80
N PHE A 241 0.32 9.85 10.28
CA PHE A 241 0.79 9.64 11.65
C PHE A 241 2.31 9.48 11.72
N ALA A 242 3.07 10.35 11.04
CA ALA A 242 4.53 10.30 11.02
C ALA A 242 5.19 10.76 12.33
N ASN A 243 6.48 10.39 12.49
CA ASN A 243 7.34 10.80 13.61
C ASN A 243 6.79 10.41 15.00
N ILE A 244 6.27 9.21 15.10
CA ILE A 244 5.69 8.63 16.32
C ILE A 244 6.67 7.60 16.88
N LEU A 245 6.94 7.66 18.19
CA LEU A 245 7.94 6.82 18.84
C LEU A 245 7.34 5.67 19.67
N ASN A 246 6.08 5.77 20.06
CA ASN A 246 5.40 4.77 20.89
C ASN A 246 3.88 4.82 20.74
N GLU A 247 3.20 3.85 21.31
CA GLU A 247 1.76 3.65 21.23
C GLU A 247 0.95 4.81 21.80
N LYS A 248 1.42 5.37 22.92
CA LYS A 248 0.80 6.54 23.57
C LYS A 248 0.79 7.75 22.63
N GLU A 249 1.92 8.04 21.99
CA GLU A 249 2.06 9.13 21.02
C GLU A 249 1.19 8.88 19.78
N LEU A 250 1.10 7.63 19.31
CA LEU A 250 0.26 7.28 18.19
C LEU A 250 -1.22 7.53 18.52
N LEU A 251 -1.69 7.07 19.68
CA LEU A 251 -3.06 7.28 20.12
C LEU A 251 -3.38 8.78 20.26
N LYS A 252 -2.50 9.55 20.89
CA LYS A 252 -2.66 11.02 21.02
C LYS A 252 -2.77 11.68 19.64
N ARG A 253 -1.95 11.24 18.69
CA ARG A 253 -1.99 11.77 17.32
C ARG A 253 -3.29 11.40 16.61
N MET A 254 -3.78 10.17 16.79
CA MET A 254 -5.09 9.75 16.24
C MET A 254 -6.21 10.64 16.80
N VAL A 255 -6.22 10.86 18.11
CA VAL A 255 -7.22 11.72 18.77
C VAL A 255 -7.13 13.18 18.32
N ALA A 256 -5.92 13.72 18.19
CA ALA A 256 -5.71 15.07 17.66
C ALA A 256 -6.14 15.21 16.19
N THR A 257 -6.20 14.09 15.45
CA THR A 257 -6.58 14.08 14.03
C THR A 257 -8.08 13.87 13.84
N LEU A 258 -8.69 12.98 14.62
CA LEU A 258 -10.02 12.42 14.38
C LEU A 258 -11.06 12.83 15.45
N GLY A 259 -10.60 13.34 16.58
CA GLY A 259 -11.45 13.63 17.73
C GLY A 259 -11.31 12.60 18.86
N PRO A 260 -12.13 12.72 19.92
CA PRO A 260 -12.01 11.87 21.10
C PRO A 260 -12.35 10.41 20.80
N LEU A 261 -11.77 9.50 21.58
CA LEU A 261 -12.09 8.08 21.53
C LEU A 261 -13.57 7.81 21.80
N PRO A 262 -14.14 6.73 21.24
CA PRO A 262 -15.47 6.24 21.61
C PRO A 262 -15.57 6.03 23.13
N ARG A 263 -16.73 6.36 23.72
CA ARG A 263 -16.92 6.28 25.18
C ARG A 263 -16.73 4.87 25.73
N GLU A 264 -17.11 3.87 24.97
CA GLU A 264 -16.96 2.46 25.31
C GLU A 264 -15.48 2.10 25.50
N TRP A 265 -14.59 2.64 24.65
CA TRP A 265 -13.15 2.39 24.70
C TRP A 265 -12.44 3.13 25.84
N GLN A 266 -13.04 4.23 26.31
CA GLN A 266 -12.52 5.00 27.45
C GLN A 266 -12.78 4.30 28.80
N LEU A 267 -13.84 3.48 28.89
CA LEU A 267 -14.26 2.79 30.11
C LEU A 267 -13.53 1.45 30.31
N ASP A 268 -12.98 0.88 29.26
CA ASP A 268 -12.27 -0.39 29.32
C ASP A 268 -10.84 -0.21 29.86
N ASN A 269 -10.30 -1.26 30.49
CA ASN A 269 -8.88 -1.32 30.87
C ASN A 269 -7.91 -1.25 29.67
N ALA A 270 -8.44 -1.03 28.47
CA ALA A 270 -7.68 -0.91 27.22
C ALA A 270 -6.60 0.19 27.26
N LEU A 271 -6.82 1.24 28.06
CA LEU A 271 -5.88 2.35 28.20
C LEU A 271 -4.89 2.17 29.36
N ALA A 272 -5.13 1.23 30.28
CA ALA A 272 -4.37 1.10 31.53
C ALA A 272 -2.87 0.85 31.32
N TRP A 273 -2.49 0.15 30.24
CA TRP A 273 -1.09 -0.17 29.95
C TRP A 273 -0.30 0.98 29.30
N LEU A 274 -0.97 2.06 28.87
CA LEU A 274 -0.35 3.20 28.19
C LEU A 274 0.32 4.20 29.16
N ASN A 275 0.19 4.03 30.48
CA ASN A 275 0.71 4.94 31.51
C ASN A 275 0.38 6.42 31.20
N LEU A 276 -0.90 6.71 31.02
CA LEU A 276 -1.42 8.05 30.72
C LEU A 276 -1.40 8.91 31.98
N ASP A 277 -1.00 10.17 31.84
CA ASP A 277 -1.19 11.20 32.86
C ASP A 277 -2.57 11.88 32.71
N ASP A 278 -2.92 12.78 33.63
CA ASP A 278 -4.21 13.46 33.64
C ASP A 278 -4.45 14.29 32.38
N ASP A 279 -3.43 14.92 31.83
CA ASP A 279 -3.52 15.71 30.57
C ASP A 279 -3.73 14.78 29.38
N ASP A 280 -3.09 13.64 29.34
CA ASP A 280 -3.29 12.61 28.31
C ASP A 280 -4.74 12.07 28.36
N VAL A 281 -5.24 11.77 29.56
CA VAL A 281 -6.63 11.29 29.75
C VAL A 281 -7.61 12.36 29.28
N GLN A 282 -7.40 13.62 29.64
CA GLN A 282 -8.25 14.71 29.20
C GLN A 282 -8.26 14.85 27.67
N LEU A 283 -7.07 14.82 27.03
CA LEU A 283 -6.96 14.86 25.57
C LEU A 283 -7.72 13.71 24.90
N ILE A 284 -7.50 12.49 25.37
CA ILE A 284 -8.06 11.27 24.78
C ILE A 284 -9.59 11.21 24.93
N THR A 285 -10.12 11.71 26.06
CA THR A 285 -11.55 11.64 26.37
C THR A 285 -12.36 12.82 25.86
N ALA A 286 -11.80 14.02 25.88
CA ALA A 286 -12.51 15.25 25.50
C ALA A 286 -12.13 15.78 24.11
N GLY A 287 -10.96 15.37 23.59
CA GLY A 287 -10.38 15.92 22.36
C GLY A 287 -9.86 17.34 22.55
N GLN A 288 -9.26 17.90 21.51
CA GLN A 288 -8.87 19.31 21.46
C GLN A 288 -10.04 20.16 20.97
N LYS A 289 -10.56 21.04 21.82
CA LYS A 289 -11.77 21.83 21.49
C LYS A 289 -11.56 22.96 20.47
N ASP A 290 -10.31 23.44 20.28
CA ASP A 290 -10.06 24.74 19.61
C ASP A 290 -9.17 24.69 18.36
N GLN A 291 -8.73 23.52 17.92
CA GLN A 291 -7.96 23.39 16.67
C GLN A 291 -8.69 22.40 15.76
N GLY A 292 -9.04 22.84 14.54
CA GLY A 292 -9.60 21.95 13.52
C GLY A 292 -8.76 20.69 13.40
N TYR A 293 -9.42 19.54 13.35
CA TYR A 293 -8.74 18.25 13.30
C TYR A 293 -7.81 18.18 12.08
N MET A 294 -6.74 17.40 12.21
CA MET A 294 -5.68 17.36 11.17
C MET A 294 -6.19 16.86 9.81
N LEU A 295 -7.35 16.19 9.78
CA LEU A 295 -8.02 15.80 8.53
C LEU A 295 -8.39 17.00 7.65
N ASP A 296 -8.72 18.15 8.25
CA ASP A 296 -8.92 19.40 7.52
C ASP A 296 -7.66 19.83 6.77
N ARG A 297 -6.49 19.53 7.33
CA ARG A 297 -5.20 19.84 6.69
C ARG A 297 -4.92 18.98 5.47
N VAL A 298 -5.39 17.72 5.45
CA VAL A 298 -5.30 16.83 4.27
C VAL A 298 -6.15 17.43 3.15
N ALA A 299 -7.39 17.80 3.45
CA ALA A 299 -8.28 18.43 2.49
C ALA A 299 -7.73 19.79 1.99
N LEU A 300 -7.17 20.60 2.88
CA LEU A 300 -6.51 21.85 2.51
C LEU A 300 -5.25 21.65 1.66
N SER A 301 -4.49 20.58 1.90
CA SER A 301 -3.31 20.24 1.08
C SER A 301 -3.74 19.85 -0.33
N TRP A 302 -4.79 19.03 -0.46
CA TRP A 302 -5.41 18.74 -1.75
C TRP A 302 -5.86 20.01 -2.45
N PHE A 303 -6.62 20.87 -1.76
CA PHE A 303 -7.12 22.13 -2.27
C PHE A 303 -5.99 23.04 -2.82
N ARG A 304 -4.86 23.11 -2.13
CA ARG A 304 -3.70 23.91 -2.54
C ARG A 304 -2.93 23.30 -3.72
N SER A 305 -3.04 22.00 -3.94
CA SER A 305 -2.40 21.32 -5.08
C SER A 305 -3.13 21.59 -6.40
N VAL A 306 -4.41 21.95 -6.32
CA VAL A 306 -5.24 22.31 -7.47
C VAL A 306 -5.12 23.83 -7.68
N THR A 307 -4.30 24.27 -8.63
CA THR A 307 -3.74 25.63 -8.77
C THR A 307 -4.72 26.71 -9.28
N GLU A 308 -6.02 26.54 -9.18
CA GLU A 308 -7.00 27.55 -9.60
C GLU A 308 -7.21 28.61 -8.50
N ILE A 309 -6.94 29.89 -8.81
CA ILE A 309 -7.20 31.01 -7.90
C ILE A 309 -8.01 32.08 -8.62
N PRO A 310 -9.25 32.39 -8.21
CA PRO A 310 -10.03 31.73 -7.15
C PRO A 310 -10.43 30.28 -7.51
N PRO A 311 -10.61 29.39 -6.49
CA PRO A 311 -10.97 28.01 -6.76
C PRO A 311 -12.35 27.94 -7.42
N SER A 312 -12.47 27.04 -8.41
CA SER A 312 -13.77 26.77 -9.02
C SER A 312 -14.71 26.06 -8.02
N ALA A 313 -16.02 26.12 -8.28
CA ALA A 313 -17.00 25.39 -7.48
C ALA A 313 -16.69 23.88 -7.44
N GLN A 314 -16.18 23.33 -8.54
CA GLN A 314 -15.78 21.92 -8.64
C GLN A 314 -14.62 21.58 -7.69
N VAL A 315 -13.61 22.42 -7.57
CA VAL A 315 -12.47 22.23 -6.66
C VAL A 315 -12.95 22.21 -5.20
N ILE A 316 -13.90 23.07 -4.86
CA ILE A 316 -14.47 23.11 -3.50
C ILE A 316 -15.24 21.82 -3.24
N GLU A 317 -16.08 21.39 -4.18
CA GLU A 317 -16.86 20.15 -4.08
C GLU A 317 -15.96 18.93 -3.97
N ASP A 318 -14.91 18.83 -4.79
CA ASP A 318 -13.93 17.72 -4.75
C ASP A 318 -13.19 17.69 -3.41
N THR A 319 -12.84 18.85 -2.85
CA THR A 319 -12.19 18.93 -1.53
C THR A 319 -13.11 18.46 -0.41
N GLN A 320 -14.37 18.85 -0.45
CA GLN A 320 -15.39 18.39 0.51
C GLN A 320 -15.64 16.88 0.37
N ALA A 321 -15.68 16.38 -0.85
CA ALA A 321 -15.83 14.96 -1.12
C ALA A 321 -14.64 14.14 -0.59
N LEU A 322 -13.39 14.58 -0.82
CA LEU A 322 -12.20 13.95 -0.25
C LEU A 322 -12.27 13.89 1.28
N PHE A 323 -12.57 15.03 1.93
CA PHE A 323 -12.70 15.11 3.38
C PHE A 323 -13.76 14.14 3.90
N SER A 324 -14.95 14.11 3.26
CA SER A 324 -16.04 13.19 3.61
C SER A 324 -15.61 11.73 3.52
N MET A 325 -14.89 11.36 2.44
CA MET A 325 -14.38 10.00 2.27
C MET A 325 -13.39 9.62 3.37
N LEU A 326 -12.37 10.45 3.60
CA LEU A 326 -11.35 10.19 4.62
C LEU A 326 -11.97 10.10 6.01
N SER A 327 -12.94 10.96 6.33
CA SER A 327 -13.67 10.92 7.60
C SER A 327 -14.45 9.61 7.79
N ALA A 328 -14.97 9.02 6.71
CA ALA A 328 -15.65 7.73 6.77
C ALA A 328 -14.66 6.55 6.92
N LEU A 329 -13.51 6.60 6.26
CA LEU A 329 -12.49 5.54 6.31
C LEU A 329 -11.78 5.49 7.68
N LEU A 330 -11.49 6.66 8.25
CA LEU A 330 -10.68 6.83 9.48
C LEU A 330 -11.57 6.96 10.73
N GLN A 331 -12.53 6.05 10.88
CA GLN A 331 -13.32 5.92 12.11
C GLN A 331 -12.59 5.05 13.13
N PHE A 332 -12.68 5.40 14.43
CA PHE A 332 -12.11 4.57 15.50
C PHE A 332 -12.72 3.18 15.48
N GLU A 333 -14.03 3.09 15.53
CA GLU A 333 -14.74 1.82 15.57
C GLU A 333 -14.71 1.12 14.20
N PRO A 334 -14.21 -0.13 14.09
CA PRO A 334 -14.15 -0.86 12.82
C PRO A 334 -15.51 -1.01 12.14
N LYS A 335 -16.57 -1.23 12.94
CA LYS A 335 -17.96 -1.37 12.44
C LYS A 335 -18.54 -0.10 11.83
N SER A 336 -17.95 1.06 12.13
CA SER A 336 -18.36 2.36 11.59
C SER A 336 -17.67 2.70 10.27
N ARG A 337 -16.64 1.94 9.88
CA ARG A 337 -15.99 2.07 8.58
C ARG A 337 -16.82 1.39 7.50
N PRO A 338 -17.07 2.05 6.35
CA PRO A 338 -17.80 1.43 5.26
C PRO A 338 -17.00 0.26 4.65
N PRO A 339 -17.67 -0.82 4.22
CA PRO A 339 -17.01 -1.83 3.41
C PRO A 339 -16.56 -1.22 2.08
N ILE A 340 -15.53 -1.82 1.45
CA ILE A 340 -14.89 -1.25 0.27
C ILE A 340 -15.85 -1.03 -0.91
N ASP A 341 -16.87 -1.89 -1.05
CA ASP A 341 -17.89 -1.76 -2.11
C ASP A 341 -18.76 -0.50 -1.93
N GLU A 342 -18.91 0.00 -0.72
CA GLU A 342 -19.57 1.29 -0.44
C GLU A 342 -18.61 2.45 -0.70
N VAL A 343 -17.32 2.30 -0.36
CA VAL A 343 -16.28 3.29 -0.66
C VAL A 343 -16.19 3.55 -2.17
N LEU A 344 -16.27 2.50 -3.00
CA LEU A 344 -16.27 2.63 -4.47
C LEU A 344 -17.40 3.50 -5.01
N LYS A 345 -18.53 3.60 -4.29
CA LYS A 345 -19.68 4.44 -4.67
C LYS A 345 -19.54 5.89 -4.24
N HIS A 346 -18.47 6.22 -3.48
CA HIS A 346 -18.29 7.56 -2.94
C HIS A 346 -18.10 8.60 -4.05
N PRO A 347 -18.70 9.81 -3.96
CA PRO A 347 -18.66 10.85 -5.00
C PRO A 347 -17.23 11.19 -5.46
N TRP A 348 -16.26 11.16 -4.56
CA TRP A 348 -14.87 11.45 -4.89
C TRP A 348 -14.22 10.42 -5.82
N LEU A 349 -14.71 9.16 -5.84
CA LEU A 349 -14.19 8.08 -6.70
C LEU A 349 -15.05 7.84 -7.95
N ARG A 350 -16.32 8.23 -7.93
CA ARG A 350 -17.35 7.81 -8.89
C ARG A 350 -16.95 7.94 -10.36
N GLN A 351 -16.29 9.04 -10.75
CA GLN A 351 -15.91 9.26 -12.15
C GLN A 351 -14.85 8.26 -12.69
N PHE A 352 -14.15 7.54 -11.78
CA PHE A 352 -13.12 6.57 -12.14
C PHE A 352 -13.55 5.12 -11.87
N THR A 353 -14.67 4.91 -11.17
CA THR A 353 -15.18 3.59 -10.81
C THR A 353 -16.41 3.17 -11.60
N THR A 354 -17.15 4.13 -12.17
CA THR A 354 -18.18 3.85 -13.15
C THR A 354 -17.51 3.61 -14.50
N ARG A 355 -17.69 2.42 -15.07
CA ARG A 355 -17.32 2.19 -16.47
C ARG A 355 -18.03 3.25 -17.31
N ASP A 356 -17.29 4.12 -17.97
CA ASP A 356 -17.79 4.75 -19.19
C ASP A 356 -17.98 3.64 -20.22
N THR A 357 -19.17 3.04 -20.21
CA THR A 357 -19.70 2.30 -21.35
C THR A 357 -20.11 3.33 -22.41
N ALA A 358 -19.13 3.99 -23.01
CA ALA A 358 -19.34 4.84 -24.15
C ALA A 358 -18.12 4.79 -25.07
N VAL A 359 -18.34 4.05 -26.15
CA VAL A 359 -17.72 3.95 -27.46
C VAL A 359 -16.70 2.86 -27.64
#